data_ce4f8b086d38c6f39eb072ab47bb6e0f
#
_entry.id   ce4f8b086d38c6f39eb072ab47bb6e0f
#
_cell.length_a   1.000
_cell.length_b   1.000
_cell.length_c   1.000
_cell.angle_alpha   90.00
_cell.angle_beta   90.00
_cell.angle_gamma   90.00
#
_symmetry.space_group_name_H-M   'P 1'
#
loop_
_entity.id
_entity.type
_entity.pdbx_description
1 polymer ?
#
loop_
_entity_poly.entity_id
_entity_poly.type
_entity_poly.pdbx_seq_one_letter_code
_entity_poly.pdbx_strand_id
1 'polypeptide(L)'
;MSDAPGRARLAILLVLLAAGPARAEPSVRILDLPFKVREMRGPRSEVAVAVATSGLLPIARAGKEPVPLILVWGEEGGAILTVENGRIAAKPVGREAVEDLVASETPRGALPGIRRALDGPLSAFLTGRTRGPDGAPAATTLTLRERQPLAVSTDPKPVPVATAALPAGDGAVFAPRAPWIVSLAGRPAVLAATLTGAESGSLVLATRPAANSPTWTLGARTEPGPRPAIAAVGDFSGKGLGVATVDATGRLKLWSLAPDRIEPGPEAAGYTLGDGGADLADALPREGGADLAVPVAGVPALAIVSARQGLSERARVTLPAPAGTGVAVLGEGALARLVVGLGDGRVAAVALDGGTP
;
A
#
# COMPACT_ATOMS: atom_id res chain seq x y z
N MET A 1 -88.53 11.19 -0.94
CA MET A 1 -87.89 12.11 -1.90
C MET A 1 -86.98 13.00 -1.12
N SER A 2 -85.74 12.72 -1.14
CA SER A 2 -84.66 13.69 -0.90
C SER A 2 -83.32 13.03 -1.21
N ASP A 3 -82.73 13.42 -2.31
CA ASP A 3 -81.45 13.02 -2.79
C ASP A 3 -80.34 13.68 -1.96
N ALA A 4 -79.30 12.96 -1.57
CA ALA A 4 -78.08 13.50 -1.02
C ALA A 4 -76.88 13.15 -1.96
N PRO A 5 -76.09 14.15 -2.42
CA PRO A 5 -75.01 13.90 -3.34
C PRO A 5 -73.75 13.36 -2.64
N GLY A 6 -73.22 12.31 -3.24
CA GLY A 6 -71.92 11.66 -2.82
C GLY A 6 -70.75 12.58 -3.02
N ARG A 7 -69.93 12.78 -1.97
CA ARG A 7 -68.63 13.47 -2.01
C ARG A 7 -67.54 12.44 -2.38
N ALA A 8 -67.08 12.47 -3.63
CA ALA A 8 -65.88 11.78 -4.05
C ALA A 8 -64.65 12.45 -3.39
N ARG A 9 -64.00 11.72 -2.50
CA ARG A 9 -62.70 12.12 -1.93
C ARG A 9 -61.58 11.71 -2.89
N LEU A 10 -61.03 12.68 -3.56
CA LEU A 10 -59.80 12.55 -4.37
C LEU A 10 -58.60 12.38 -3.44
N ALA A 11 -58.06 11.17 -3.31
CA ALA A 11 -56.83 10.90 -2.57
C ALA A 11 -55.65 11.24 -3.48
N ILE A 12 -54.99 12.36 -3.23
CA ILE A 12 -53.74 12.72 -3.89
C ILE A 12 -52.62 11.95 -3.21
N LEU A 13 -52.12 10.90 -3.91
CA LEU A 13 -50.97 10.11 -3.48
C LEU A 13 -49.70 10.94 -3.74
N LEU A 14 -49.14 11.59 -2.72
CA LEU A 14 -47.87 12.33 -2.79
C LEU A 14 -46.75 11.27 -2.77
N VAL A 15 -46.22 10.92 -3.94
CA VAL A 15 -44.98 10.13 -4.04
C VAL A 15 -43.81 11.05 -3.71
N LEU A 16 -43.36 11.01 -2.46
CA LEU A 16 -42.06 11.57 -2.05
C LEU A 16 -40.95 10.72 -2.67
N LEU A 17 -40.41 11.12 -3.81
CA LEU A 17 -39.12 10.65 -4.27
C LEU A 17 -38.08 11.08 -3.22
N ALA A 18 -37.65 10.15 -2.38
CA ALA A 18 -36.47 10.33 -1.53
C ALA A 18 -35.25 10.45 -2.46
N ALA A 19 -34.89 11.66 -2.82
CA ALA A 19 -33.60 11.95 -3.41
C ALA A 19 -32.55 11.62 -2.33
N GLY A 20 -32.01 10.40 -2.37
CA GLY A 20 -30.83 10.05 -1.59
C GLY A 20 -29.69 11.07 -1.91
N PRO A 21 -28.81 11.36 -0.96
CA PRO A 21 -27.71 12.28 -1.21
C PRO A 21 -26.96 11.78 -2.46
N ALA A 22 -26.95 12.62 -3.50
CA ALA A 22 -26.18 12.36 -4.71
C ALA A 22 -24.72 12.18 -4.29
N ARG A 23 -24.21 10.95 -4.35
CA ARG A 23 -22.77 10.72 -4.16
C ARG A 23 -22.06 11.42 -5.31
N ALA A 24 -21.13 12.32 -4.94
CA ALA A 24 -20.29 12.95 -5.94
C ALA A 24 -19.52 11.85 -6.71
N GLU A 25 -19.60 11.91 -8.02
CA GLU A 25 -18.88 10.94 -8.86
C GLU A 25 -17.37 11.17 -8.75
N PRO A 26 -16.56 10.09 -8.68
CA PRO A 26 -15.12 10.21 -8.73
C PRO A 26 -14.66 10.91 -10.01
N SER A 27 -13.73 11.83 -9.89
CA SER A 27 -13.14 12.52 -11.03
C SER A 27 -11.71 12.03 -11.29
N VAL A 28 -11.35 11.87 -12.56
CA VAL A 28 -10.04 11.39 -13.02
C VAL A 28 -9.41 12.42 -13.92
N ARG A 29 -8.16 12.79 -13.63
CA ARG A 29 -7.35 13.68 -14.47
C ARG A 29 -6.01 13.03 -14.79
N ILE A 30 -5.60 13.03 -16.05
CA ILE A 30 -4.26 12.65 -16.43
C ILE A 30 -3.30 13.79 -16.10
N LEU A 31 -2.19 13.47 -15.43
CA LEU A 31 -1.13 14.42 -15.18
C LEU A 31 -0.31 14.63 -16.46
N ASP A 32 -0.01 15.89 -16.73
CA ASP A 32 0.86 16.28 -17.85
C ASP A 32 2.32 16.10 -17.41
N LEU A 33 2.91 14.96 -17.79
CA LEU A 33 4.31 14.64 -17.54
C LEU A 33 5.03 14.51 -18.87
N PRO A 34 6.24 15.10 -19.03
CA PRO A 34 6.97 15.11 -20.30
C PRO A 34 7.66 13.77 -20.62
N PHE A 35 7.34 12.69 -19.88
CA PHE A 35 7.91 11.36 -20.04
C PHE A 35 6.90 10.27 -19.72
N LYS A 36 7.16 9.04 -20.18
CA LYS A 36 6.40 7.85 -19.77
C LYS A 36 6.93 7.30 -18.47
N VAL A 37 6.02 7.11 -17.51
CA VAL A 37 6.35 6.53 -16.19
C VAL A 37 6.48 5.02 -16.32
N ARG A 38 7.60 4.49 -15.80
CA ARG A 38 7.90 3.06 -15.69
C ARG A 38 7.81 2.57 -14.25
N GLU A 39 8.12 3.46 -13.32
CA GLU A 39 8.20 3.16 -11.89
C GLU A 39 7.50 4.24 -11.07
N MET A 40 6.90 3.82 -9.98
CA MET A 40 6.28 4.71 -9.00
C MET A 40 6.64 4.25 -7.58
N ARG A 41 6.87 5.20 -6.69
CA ARG A 41 7.07 4.96 -5.26
C ARG A 41 6.13 5.83 -4.45
N GLY A 42 5.33 5.19 -3.61
CA GLY A 42 4.41 5.86 -2.70
C GLY A 42 5.11 6.56 -1.53
N PRO A 43 4.37 7.34 -0.73
CA PRO A 43 4.92 8.19 0.34
C PRO A 43 5.70 7.45 1.42
N ARG A 44 5.42 6.15 1.62
CA ARG A 44 6.08 5.30 2.63
C ARG A 44 7.34 4.61 2.10
N SER A 45 7.69 4.80 0.83
CA SER A 45 8.91 4.23 0.27
C SER A 45 10.14 4.96 0.82
N GLU A 46 11.25 4.23 0.92
CA GLU A 46 12.54 4.79 1.33
C GLU A 46 12.93 6.01 0.51
N VAL A 47 12.78 5.92 -0.80
CA VAL A 47 13.13 7.00 -1.73
C VAL A 47 12.28 8.24 -1.50
N ALA A 48 10.96 8.07 -1.31
CA ALA A 48 10.07 9.21 -1.03
C ALA A 48 10.44 9.89 0.30
N VAL A 49 10.73 9.12 1.34
CA VAL A 49 11.18 9.65 2.64
C VAL A 49 12.55 10.34 2.49
N ALA A 50 13.49 9.74 1.76
CA ALA A 50 14.80 10.35 1.51
C ALA A 50 14.68 11.69 0.78
N VAL A 51 13.86 11.77 -0.25
CA VAL A 51 13.58 13.03 -0.98
C VAL A 51 12.94 14.07 -0.06
N ALA A 52 11.91 13.66 0.72
CA ALA A 52 11.22 14.56 1.63
C ALA A 52 12.12 15.15 2.72
N THR A 53 13.18 14.43 3.13
CA THR A 53 14.10 14.83 4.19
C THR A 53 15.42 15.42 3.69
N SER A 54 15.74 15.32 2.40
CA SER A 54 17.00 15.75 1.81
C SER A 54 17.19 17.27 1.71
N GLY A 55 16.12 18.06 1.93
CA GLY A 55 16.14 19.50 1.70
C GLY A 55 16.14 19.91 0.21
N LEU A 56 16.06 18.96 -0.71
CA LEU A 56 15.92 19.22 -2.15
C LEU A 56 14.59 19.90 -2.50
N LEU A 57 13.61 19.77 -1.62
CA LEU A 57 12.34 20.47 -1.75
C LEU A 57 12.28 21.61 -0.72
N PRO A 58 11.83 22.82 -1.10
CA PRO A 58 11.68 23.96 -0.19
C PRO A 58 10.59 23.76 0.89
N ILE A 59 10.10 22.54 1.07
CA ILE A 59 8.90 22.16 1.83
C ILE A 59 9.25 21.73 3.26
N ALA A 60 10.50 21.41 3.57
CA ALA A 60 10.91 21.03 4.93
C ALA A 60 10.94 22.27 5.84
N ARG A 61 9.83 22.54 6.51
CA ARG A 61 9.83 23.50 7.64
C ARG A 61 10.40 22.78 8.86
N ALA A 62 11.45 23.36 9.45
CA ALA A 62 12.04 22.84 10.67
C ALA A 62 10.94 22.51 11.72
N GLY A 63 10.95 21.27 12.24
CA GLY A 63 10.03 20.81 13.27
C GLY A 63 8.67 20.27 12.80
N LYS A 64 8.44 20.10 11.51
CA LYS A 64 7.23 19.44 10.97
C LYS A 64 7.57 18.12 10.31
N GLU A 65 6.62 17.19 10.37
CA GLU A 65 6.70 15.92 9.64
C GLU A 65 6.95 16.17 8.14
N PRO A 66 7.75 15.31 7.48
CA PRO A 66 7.99 15.40 6.06
C PRO A 66 6.67 15.41 5.28
N VAL A 67 6.55 16.28 4.27
CA VAL A 67 5.36 16.32 3.42
C VAL A 67 5.29 15.01 2.63
N PRO A 68 4.15 14.29 2.66
CA PRO A 68 3.99 13.09 1.87
C PRO A 68 4.15 13.41 0.38
N LEU A 69 4.95 12.61 -0.31
CA LEU A 69 5.19 12.75 -1.74
C LEU A 69 5.23 11.40 -2.43
N ILE A 70 4.96 11.41 -3.73
CA ILE A 70 5.15 10.26 -4.62
C ILE A 70 6.27 10.58 -5.58
N LEU A 71 7.15 9.61 -5.82
CA LEU A 71 8.17 9.70 -6.85
C LEU A 71 7.73 8.85 -8.05
N VAL A 72 7.77 9.43 -9.25
CA VAL A 72 7.52 8.75 -10.52
C VAL A 72 8.69 8.99 -11.46
N TRP A 73 9.09 7.97 -12.24
CA TRP A 73 10.16 8.12 -13.21
C TRP A 73 10.07 7.11 -14.36
N GLY A 74 10.79 7.42 -15.40
CA GLY A 74 10.98 6.58 -16.57
C GLY A 74 12.35 6.80 -17.20
N GLU A 75 12.51 6.38 -18.44
CA GLU A 75 13.79 6.47 -19.15
C GLU A 75 14.23 7.92 -19.44
N GLU A 76 13.29 8.85 -19.56
CA GLU A 76 13.52 10.22 -20.02
C GLU A 76 13.58 11.23 -18.86
N GLY A 77 13.24 10.83 -17.62
CA GLY A 77 13.21 11.70 -16.46
C GLY A 77 12.36 11.20 -15.32
N GLY A 78 12.15 12.06 -14.33
CA GLY A 78 11.32 11.80 -13.16
C GLY A 78 10.55 13.03 -12.72
N ALA A 79 9.61 12.82 -11.79
CA ALA A 79 8.88 13.89 -11.12
C ALA A 79 8.54 13.52 -9.68
N ILE A 80 8.53 14.53 -8.83
CA ILE A 80 7.99 14.46 -7.47
C ILE A 80 6.56 14.99 -7.52
N LEU A 81 5.61 14.18 -7.04
CA LEU A 81 4.22 14.55 -6.95
C LEU A 81 3.88 14.90 -5.49
N THR A 82 3.26 16.06 -5.28
CA THR A 82 2.81 16.55 -3.98
C THR A 82 1.37 17.07 -4.08
N VAL A 83 0.71 17.27 -2.96
CA VAL A 83 -0.58 17.98 -2.92
C VAL A 83 -0.32 19.45 -2.62
N GLU A 84 -0.67 20.35 -3.56
CA GLU A 84 -0.62 21.78 -3.40
C GLU A 84 -2.02 22.36 -3.65
N ASN A 85 -2.58 23.08 -2.70
CA ASN A 85 -3.93 23.65 -2.79
C ASN A 85 -5.02 22.63 -3.17
N GLY A 86 -4.91 21.40 -2.64
CA GLY A 86 -5.87 20.31 -2.90
C GLY A 86 -5.74 19.64 -4.27
N ARG A 87 -4.71 19.96 -5.05
CA ARG A 87 -4.42 19.38 -6.37
C ARG A 87 -3.05 18.71 -6.40
N ILE A 88 -2.89 17.72 -7.27
CA ILE A 88 -1.58 17.12 -7.50
C ILE A 88 -0.73 18.09 -8.33
N ALA A 89 0.39 18.49 -7.75
CA ALA A 89 1.46 19.24 -8.41
C ALA A 89 2.62 18.30 -8.73
N ALA A 90 3.22 18.47 -9.92
CA ALA A 90 4.38 17.71 -10.37
C ALA A 90 5.60 18.63 -10.47
N LYS A 91 6.71 18.24 -9.82
CA LYS A 91 8.01 18.91 -9.91
C LYS A 91 9.00 18.00 -10.62
N PRO A 92 9.52 18.36 -11.79
CA PRO A 92 10.45 17.51 -12.52
C PRO A 92 11.76 17.33 -11.75
N VAL A 93 12.33 16.13 -11.86
CA VAL A 93 13.66 15.77 -11.32
C VAL A 93 14.45 15.02 -12.39
N GLY A 94 15.76 15.19 -12.37
CA GLY A 94 16.64 14.48 -13.30
C GLY A 94 16.65 12.97 -13.04
N ARG A 95 16.76 12.19 -14.10
CA ARG A 95 16.83 10.73 -14.03
C ARG A 95 17.95 10.23 -13.11
N GLU A 96 19.16 10.77 -13.25
CA GLU A 96 20.33 10.38 -12.47
C GLU A 96 20.09 10.54 -10.95
N ALA A 97 19.47 11.65 -10.54
CA ALA A 97 19.16 11.89 -9.13
C ALA A 97 18.17 10.85 -8.57
N VAL A 98 17.24 10.35 -9.40
CA VAL A 98 16.31 9.30 -9.01
C VAL A 98 17.00 7.94 -8.94
N GLU A 99 17.83 7.61 -9.94
CA GLU A 99 18.53 6.32 -10.00
C GLU A 99 19.49 6.13 -8.81
N ASP A 100 20.20 7.17 -8.41
CA ASP A 100 21.08 7.14 -7.22
C ASP A 100 20.30 6.89 -5.93
N LEU A 101 19.13 7.50 -5.79
CA LEU A 101 18.26 7.27 -4.65
C LEU A 101 17.67 5.86 -4.62
N VAL A 102 17.22 5.37 -5.77
CA VAL A 102 16.62 4.02 -5.91
C VAL A 102 17.66 2.91 -5.70
N ALA A 103 18.92 3.14 -6.05
CA ALA A 103 19.99 2.16 -5.82
C ALA A 103 20.11 1.77 -4.33
N SER A 104 19.75 2.66 -3.42
CA SER A 104 19.76 2.39 -1.97
C SER A 104 18.68 1.43 -1.51
N GLU A 105 17.57 1.29 -2.26
CA GLU A 105 16.44 0.42 -1.91
C GLU A 105 16.81 -1.08 -1.94
N THR A 106 17.87 -1.46 -2.66
CA THR A 106 18.32 -2.85 -2.74
C THR A 106 19.69 -3.01 -2.05
N PRO A 107 19.75 -3.35 -0.76
CA PRO A 107 21.01 -3.50 -0.04
C PRO A 107 21.88 -4.60 -0.64
N ARG A 108 23.20 -4.51 -0.42
CA ARG A 108 24.13 -5.56 -0.83
C ARG A 108 23.73 -6.92 -0.20
N GLY A 109 23.59 -7.94 -1.04
CA GLY A 109 23.17 -9.30 -0.65
C GLY A 109 21.65 -9.49 -0.59
N ALA A 110 20.86 -8.44 -0.84
CA ALA A 110 19.42 -8.60 -1.01
C ALA A 110 19.07 -9.36 -2.30
N LEU A 111 17.88 -9.94 -2.33
CA LEU A 111 17.33 -10.57 -3.54
C LEU A 111 17.21 -9.49 -4.64
N PRO A 112 17.84 -9.68 -5.81
CA PRO A 112 17.84 -8.69 -6.88
C PRO A 112 16.42 -8.28 -7.30
N GLY A 113 16.20 -6.99 -7.51
CA GLY A 113 14.91 -6.42 -7.92
C GLY A 113 13.88 -6.30 -6.79
N ILE A 114 14.21 -6.76 -5.57
CA ILE A 114 13.31 -6.67 -4.42
C ILE A 114 13.82 -5.60 -3.45
N ARG A 115 12.96 -4.61 -3.21
CA ARG A 115 13.26 -3.50 -2.29
C ARG A 115 13.31 -3.97 -0.84
N ARG A 116 14.08 -3.26 -0.04
CA ARG A 116 13.94 -3.35 1.41
C ARG A 116 12.74 -2.52 1.89
N ALA A 117 12.18 -2.90 3.03
CA ALA A 117 11.38 -2.01 3.84
C ALA A 117 12.30 -1.26 4.82
N LEU A 118 12.01 0.02 5.05
CA LEU A 118 12.74 0.86 5.99
C LEU A 118 11.74 1.65 6.84
N ASP A 119 11.89 1.57 8.16
CA ASP A 119 11.15 2.39 9.10
C ASP A 119 12.05 2.80 10.26
N GLY A 120 12.40 4.07 10.33
CA GLY A 120 13.34 4.61 11.28
C GLY A 120 14.67 3.85 11.29
N PRO A 121 15.07 3.23 12.43
CA PRO A 121 16.31 2.48 12.53
C PRO A 121 16.23 1.07 11.93
N LEU A 122 15.03 0.53 11.70
CA LEU A 122 14.81 -0.84 11.25
C LEU A 122 14.74 -0.94 9.74
N SER A 123 15.48 -1.89 9.19
CA SER A 123 15.47 -2.27 7.77
C SER A 123 15.22 -3.76 7.64
N ALA A 124 14.31 -4.15 6.73
CA ALA A 124 13.95 -5.54 6.47
C ALA A 124 14.07 -5.86 4.97
N PHE A 125 14.75 -6.93 4.60
CA PHE A 125 14.93 -7.35 3.21
C PHE A 125 15.20 -8.84 3.09
N LEU A 126 15.02 -9.37 1.89
CA LEU A 126 15.16 -10.79 1.59
C LEU A 126 16.59 -11.11 1.14
N THR A 127 17.17 -12.19 1.68
CA THR A 127 18.51 -12.70 1.36
C THR A 127 18.50 -14.21 1.15
N GLY A 128 19.64 -14.77 0.75
CA GLY A 128 19.73 -16.21 0.46
C GLY A 128 18.95 -16.56 -0.81
N ARG A 129 19.42 -16.04 -1.96
CA ARG A 129 18.80 -16.30 -3.27
C ARG A 129 18.67 -17.80 -3.53
N THR A 130 17.46 -18.22 -3.88
CA THR A 130 17.11 -19.59 -4.27
C THR A 130 16.05 -19.55 -5.38
N ARG A 131 15.60 -20.73 -5.79
CA ARG A 131 14.40 -20.87 -6.64
C ARG A 131 13.21 -21.25 -5.79
N GLY A 132 12.07 -20.65 -6.07
CA GLY A 132 10.80 -21.02 -5.50
C GLY A 132 10.28 -22.35 -6.08
N PRO A 133 9.18 -22.85 -5.52
CA PRO A 133 8.52 -24.06 -6.02
C PRO A 133 8.00 -23.93 -7.45
N ASP A 134 7.79 -22.70 -7.93
CA ASP A 134 7.40 -22.33 -9.30
C ASP A 134 8.62 -22.12 -10.23
N GLY A 135 9.85 -22.35 -9.73
CA GLY A 135 11.10 -22.10 -10.45
C GLY A 135 11.51 -20.61 -10.52
N ALA A 136 10.67 -19.69 -10.08
CA ALA A 136 10.98 -18.27 -10.03
C ALA A 136 12.02 -17.91 -8.95
N PRO A 137 12.69 -16.76 -9.03
CA PRO A 137 13.55 -16.29 -7.95
C PRO A 137 12.80 -16.20 -6.62
N ALA A 138 13.43 -16.64 -5.54
CA ALA A 138 12.92 -16.62 -4.18
C ALA A 138 14.06 -16.42 -3.19
N ALA A 139 13.75 -16.27 -1.90
CA ALA A 139 14.75 -16.12 -0.85
C ALA A 139 14.53 -17.11 0.29
N THR A 140 15.62 -17.59 0.88
CA THR A 140 15.53 -18.48 2.05
C THR A 140 15.39 -17.74 3.37
N THR A 141 15.74 -16.46 3.40
CA THR A 141 15.96 -15.72 4.65
C THR A 141 15.38 -14.32 4.59
N LEU A 142 14.66 -13.91 5.63
CA LEU A 142 14.32 -12.54 5.93
C LEU A 142 15.42 -11.97 6.83
N THR A 143 16.13 -10.96 6.33
CA THR A 143 17.21 -10.29 7.07
C THR A 143 16.68 -8.96 7.62
N LEU A 144 16.85 -8.79 8.92
CA LEU A 144 16.51 -7.58 9.66
C LEU A 144 17.80 -6.92 10.11
N ARG A 145 17.91 -5.61 9.88
CA ARG A 145 19.02 -4.78 10.39
C ARG A 145 18.47 -3.60 11.15
N GLU A 146 18.99 -3.38 12.32
CA GLU A 146 18.56 -2.29 13.18
C GLU A 146 19.75 -1.48 13.67
N ARG A 147 19.74 -0.19 13.36
CA ARG A 147 20.73 0.76 13.88
C ARG A 147 20.49 0.94 15.37
N GLN A 148 21.54 0.74 16.16
CA GLN A 148 21.47 0.94 17.60
C GLN A 148 21.73 2.40 17.95
N PRO A 149 21.09 2.95 18.99
CA PRO A 149 21.39 4.29 19.45
C PRO A 149 22.86 4.40 19.89
N LEU A 150 23.51 5.47 19.49
CA LEU A 150 24.84 5.81 19.98
C LEU A 150 24.73 6.81 21.12
N ALA A 151 25.53 6.61 22.17
CA ALA A 151 25.78 7.68 23.12
C ALA A 151 26.51 8.85 22.40
N VAL A 152 26.12 10.06 22.71
CA VAL A 152 26.79 11.27 22.20
C VAL A 152 28.28 11.19 22.57
N SER A 153 29.16 11.20 21.58
CA SER A 153 30.61 11.14 21.74
C SER A 153 31.25 12.17 20.82
N THR A 154 32.34 12.77 21.28
CA THR A 154 33.17 13.66 20.48
C THR A 154 33.96 12.90 19.39
N ASP A 155 34.17 11.60 19.60
CA ASP A 155 34.85 10.74 18.63
C ASP A 155 33.86 10.11 17.66
N PRO A 156 34.02 10.23 16.33
CA PRO A 156 33.18 9.57 15.35
C PRO A 156 33.32 8.05 15.45
N LYS A 157 32.27 7.38 15.85
CA LYS A 157 32.21 5.92 15.93
C LYS A 157 31.22 5.38 14.89
N PRO A 158 31.49 4.21 14.28
CA PRO A 158 30.50 3.54 13.45
C PRO A 158 29.22 3.27 14.24
N VAL A 159 28.06 3.53 13.62
CA VAL A 159 26.77 3.19 14.23
C VAL A 159 26.67 1.68 14.33
N PRO A 160 26.53 1.09 15.53
CA PRO A 160 26.35 -0.36 15.66
C PRO A 160 25.04 -0.80 14.98
N VAL A 161 25.09 -1.93 14.30
CA VAL A 161 23.92 -2.49 13.61
C VAL A 161 23.69 -3.91 14.14
N ALA A 162 22.58 -4.12 14.81
CA ALA A 162 22.12 -5.46 15.13
C ALA A 162 21.52 -6.11 13.86
N THR A 163 21.90 -7.36 13.61
CA THR A 163 21.39 -8.12 12.46
C THR A 163 20.76 -9.41 12.93
N ALA A 164 19.56 -9.71 12.45
CA ALA A 164 18.87 -10.97 12.61
C ALA A 164 18.59 -11.58 11.23
N ALA A 165 18.80 -12.90 11.11
CA ALA A 165 18.52 -13.67 9.91
C ALA A 165 17.48 -14.73 10.25
N LEU A 166 16.29 -14.64 9.67
CA LEU A 166 15.15 -15.49 9.97
C LEU A 166 14.88 -16.40 8.77
N PRO A 167 15.12 -17.72 8.87
CA PRO A 167 14.78 -18.65 7.79
C PRO A 167 13.27 -18.74 7.61
N ALA A 168 12.82 -19.00 6.38
CA ALA A 168 11.39 -19.11 6.06
C ALA A 168 10.69 -20.30 6.76
N GLY A 169 11.47 -21.25 7.25
CA GLY A 169 11.01 -22.51 7.87
C GLY A 169 11.10 -23.68 6.91
N ASP A 170 10.80 -24.88 7.41
CA ASP A 170 10.97 -26.13 6.69
C ASP A 170 10.13 -26.19 5.41
N GLY A 171 10.80 -26.44 4.29
CA GLY A 171 10.16 -26.57 2.97
C GLY A 171 9.57 -25.27 2.40
N ALA A 172 9.74 -24.13 3.07
CA ALA A 172 9.24 -22.83 2.62
C ALA A 172 10.37 -21.91 2.14
N VAL A 173 10.02 -20.97 1.26
CA VAL A 173 10.88 -19.84 0.85
C VAL A 173 10.07 -18.54 0.90
N PHE A 174 10.73 -17.43 1.04
CA PHE A 174 10.06 -16.12 0.93
C PHE A 174 9.73 -15.80 -0.52
N ALA A 175 8.50 -15.36 -0.74
CA ALA A 175 8.07 -14.83 -2.04
C ALA A 175 8.92 -13.62 -2.44
N PRO A 176 9.22 -13.40 -3.74
CA PRO A 176 10.06 -12.30 -4.20
C PRO A 176 9.30 -10.96 -4.16
N ARG A 177 8.96 -10.53 -2.96
CA ARG A 177 8.21 -9.31 -2.64
C ARG A 177 8.86 -8.58 -1.50
N ALA A 178 8.82 -7.25 -1.52
CA ALA A 178 9.29 -6.45 -0.40
C ALA A 178 8.53 -6.83 0.88
N PRO A 179 9.21 -7.02 2.01
CA PRO A 179 8.54 -7.16 3.30
C PRO A 179 7.91 -5.82 3.71
N TRP A 180 7.02 -5.87 4.71
CA TRP A 180 6.38 -4.69 5.27
C TRP A 180 6.76 -4.53 6.73
N ILE A 181 7.25 -3.37 7.12
CA ILE A 181 7.42 -3.02 8.53
C ILE A 181 6.12 -2.39 9.00
N VAL A 182 5.61 -2.88 10.12
CA VAL A 182 4.33 -2.47 10.71
C VAL A 182 4.50 -2.22 12.21
N SER A 183 3.63 -1.41 12.80
CA SER A 183 3.59 -1.20 14.25
C SER A 183 2.43 -1.98 14.85
N LEU A 184 2.71 -2.95 15.71
CA LEU A 184 1.72 -3.73 16.44
C LEU A 184 1.84 -3.44 17.94
N ALA A 185 0.80 -2.88 18.53
CA ALA A 185 0.79 -2.44 19.93
C ALA A 185 2.02 -1.56 20.28
N GLY A 186 2.36 -0.63 19.40
CA GLY A 186 3.51 0.28 19.57
C GLY A 186 4.87 -0.36 19.38
N ARG A 187 4.95 -1.59 18.86
CA ARG A 187 6.21 -2.31 18.61
C ARG A 187 6.37 -2.63 17.14
N PRO A 188 7.59 -2.52 16.57
CA PRO A 188 7.83 -2.89 15.21
C PRO A 188 7.69 -4.41 15.02
N ALA A 189 7.06 -4.78 13.92
CA ALA A 189 6.93 -6.14 13.42
C ALA A 189 7.18 -6.15 11.91
N VAL A 190 7.53 -7.29 11.34
CA VAL A 190 7.78 -7.40 9.90
C VAL A 190 6.92 -8.50 9.30
N LEU A 191 6.07 -8.10 8.36
CA LEU A 191 5.18 -8.97 7.62
C LEU A 191 5.83 -9.35 6.28
N ALA A 192 5.78 -10.62 5.92
CA ALA A 192 6.23 -11.13 4.64
C ALA A 192 5.33 -12.27 4.15
N ALA A 193 5.42 -12.60 2.86
CA ALA A 193 4.77 -13.77 2.28
C ALA A 193 5.79 -14.88 2.05
N THR A 194 5.40 -16.12 2.32
CA THR A 194 6.19 -17.32 2.03
C THR A 194 5.47 -18.21 1.03
N LEU A 195 6.24 -19.02 0.31
CA LEU A 195 5.77 -20.01 -0.65
C LEU A 195 6.08 -21.41 -0.10
N THR A 196 5.09 -22.29 -0.11
CA THR A 196 5.21 -23.71 0.24
C THR A 196 4.95 -24.61 -0.96
N GLY A 197 4.42 -24.06 -2.04
CA GLY A 197 4.16 -24.71 -3.34
C GLY A 197 4.07 -23.65 -4.43
N ALA A 198 3.95 -24.08 -5.70
CA ALA A 198 3.88 -23.18 -6.85
C ALA A 198 2.71 -22.18 -6.72
N GLU A 199 1.56 -22.67 -6.28
CA GLU A 199 0.32 -21.88 -6.11
C GLU A 199 -0.06 -21.67 -4.63
N SER A 200 0.80 -22.12 -3.68
CA SER A 200 0.48 -22.06 -2.25
C SER A 200 1.51 -21.29 -1.45
N GLY A 201 1.03 -20.61 -0.42
CA GLY A 201 1.87 -19.82 0.47
C GLY A 201 1.15 -19.40 1.74
N SER A 202 1.85 -18.64 2.57
CA SER A 202 1.38 -18.15 3.85
C SER A 202 1.87 -16.73 4.09
N LEU A 203 1.15 -15.96 4.90
CA LEU A 203 1.68 -14.78 5.54
C LEU A 203 2.47 -15.19 6.79
N VAL A 204 3.57 -14.52 7.03
CA VAL A 204 4.38 -14.72 8.23
C VAL A 204 4.69 -13.37 8.88
N LEU A 205 4.73 -13.35 10.20
CA LEU A 205 5.00 -12.17 10.99
C LEU A 205 6.23 -12.39 11.84
N ALA A 206 7.27 -11.60 11.64
CA ALA A 206 8.44 -11.54 12.49
C ALA A 206 8.20 -10.52 13.59
N THR A 207 8.36 -10.93 14.85
CA THR A 207 8.19 -10.09 16.05
C THR A 207 9.30 -10.33 17.04
N ARG A 208 9.35 -9.49 18.07
CA ARG A 208 10.17 -9.70 19.26
C ARG A 208 9.30 -10.21 20.39
N PRO A 209 9.72 -11.27 21.13
CA PRO A 209 8.93 -11.80 22.26
C PRO A 209 8.69 -10.76 23.36
N ALA A 210 9.63 -9.85 23.58
CA ALA A 210 9.50 -8.74 24.51
C ALA A 210 10.03 -7.45 23.90
N ALA A 211 9.59 -6.29 24.41
CA ALA A 211 9.97 -4.97 23.87
C ALA A 211 11.50 -4.77 23.82
N ASN A 212 12.21 -5.24 24.83
CA ASN A 212 13.67 -5.12 24.96
C ASN A 212 14.43 -6.36 24.48
N SER A 213 13.75 -7.35 23.88
CA SER A 213 14.43 -8.53 23.35
C SER A 213 15.25 -8.13 22.12
N PRO A 214 16.53 -8.46 22.05
CA PRO A 214 17.31 -8.32 20.84
C PRO A 214 16.95 -9.36 19.76
N THR A 215 16.24 -10.42 20.17
CA THR A 215 15.95 -11.58 19.33
C THR A 215 14.66 -11.41 18.56
N TRP A 216 14.74 -11.52 17.26
CA TRP A 216 13.60 -11.60 16.36
C TRP A 216 13.24 -13.07 16.09
N THR A 217 11.96 -13.36 16.01
CA THR A 217 11.45 -14.70 15.67
C THR A 217 10.32 -14.58 14.64
N LEU A 218 10.18 -15.59 13.77
CA LEU A 218 8.95 -15.78 13.01
C LEU A 218 7.91 -16.39 13.97
N GLY A 219 7.00 -15.56 14.44
CA GLY A 219 5.98 -15.93 15.42
C GLY A 219 4.72 -16.44 14.73
N ALA A 220 3.85 -15.53 14.32
CA ALA A 220 2.58 -15.85 13.69
C ALA A 220 2.76 -16.24 12.22
N ARG A 221 1.96 -17.22 11.78
CA ARG A 221 1.85 -17.68 10.40
C ARG A 221 0.40 -18.03 10.11
N THR A 222 -0.07 -17.72 8.90
CA THR A 222 -1.36 -18.25 8.43
C THR A 222 -1.21 -19.70 7.99
N GLU A 223 -2.32 -20.44 8.03
CA GLU A 223 -2.37 -21.72 7.33
C GLU A 223 -2.00 -21.54 5.85
N PRO A 224 -1.32 -22.54 5.24
CA PRO A 224 -1.07 -22.52 3.81
C PRO A 224 -2.38 -22.44 3.02
N GLY A 225 -2.41 -21.54 2.05
CA GLY A 225 -3.56 -21.31 1.17
C GLY A 225 -3.09 -20.83 -0.20
N PRO A 226 -3.99 -20.30 -1.05
CA PRO A 226 -3.62 -19.67 -2.30
C PRO A 226 -2.53 -18.63 -2.08
N ARG A 227 -1.53 -18.60 -2.96
CA ARG A 227 -0.34 -17.73 -2.86
C ARG A 227 -0.72 -16.27 -2.60
N PRO A 228 -0.47 -15.72 -1.40
CA PRO A 228 -0.89 -14.37 -1.06
C PRO A 228 0.09 -13.34 -1.61
N ALA A 229 -0.42 -12.28 -2.24
CA ALA A 229 0.34 -11.07 -2.50
C ALA A 229 -0.21 -9.95 -1.60
N ILE A 230 0.66 -9.33 -0.80
CA ILE A 230 0.28 -8.24 0.09
C ILE A 230 -0.08 -7.03 -0.77
N ALA A 231 -1.32 -6.58 -0.65
CA ALA A 231 -1.86 -5.42 -1.36
C ALA A 231 -1.61 -4.13 -0.58
N ALA A 232 -2.01 -4.11 0.68
CA ALA A 232 -1.84 -2.95 1.55
C ALA A 232 -1.91 -3.37 3.02
N VAL A 233 -1.43 -2.48 3.89
CA VAL A 233 -1.56 -2.61 5.35
C VAL A 233 -2.22 -1.36 5.90
N GLY A 234 -3.22 -1.54 6.76
CA GLY A 234 -4.00 -0.44 7.33
C GLY A 234 -5.07 -0.92 8.30
N ASP A 235 -5.73 -0.02 8.99
CA ASP A 235 -6.90 -0.35 9.81
C ASP A 235 -8.16 -0.36 8.95
N PHE A 236 -8.41 -1.46 8.23
CA PHE A 236 -9.56 -1.58 7.33
C PHE A 236 -10.89 -1.81 8.07
N SER A 237 -10.84 -2.32 9.28
CA SER A 237 -12.02 -2.67 10.06
C SER A 237 -12.43 -1.62 11.10
N GLY A 238 -11.55 -0.66 11.40
CA GLY A 238 -11.69 0.27 12.52
C GLY A 238 -11.42 -0.38 13.89
N LYS A 239 -10.84 -1.59 13.91
CA LYS A 239 -10.59 -2.37 15.12
C LYS A 239 -9.11 -2.67 15.36
N GLY A 240 -8.24 -2.12 14.54
CA GLY A 240 -6.81 -2.31 14.59
C GLY A 240 -6.18 -2.69 13.26
N LEU A 241 -4.88 -2.88 13.29
CA LEU A 241 -4.10 -3.09 12.07
C LEU A 241 -4.47 -4.41 11.40
N GLY A 242 -4.63 -4.35 10.10
CA GLY A 242 -4.88 -5.49 9.23
C GLY A 242 -4.02 -5.45 7.98
N VAL A 243 -4.03 -6.53 7.24
CA VAL A 243 -3.41 -6.63 5.92
C VAL A 243 -4.45 -7.11 4.90
N ALA A 244 -4.43 -6.47 3.73
CA ALA A 244 -5.16 -6.91 2.55
C ALA A 244 -4.22 -7.72 1.66
N THR A 245 -4.66 -8.87 1.19
CA THR A 245 -3.95 -9.69 0.20
C THR A 245 -4.84 -9.96 -0.99
N VAL A 246 -4.24 -10.08 -2.17
CA VAL A 246 -4.92 -10.60 -3.36
C VAL A 246 -4.13 -11.80 -3.85
N ASP A 247 -4.80 -12.90 -4.11
CA ASP A 247 -4.15 -14.09 -4.65
C ASP A 247 -4.20 -14.13 -6.19
N ALA A 248 -3.56 -15.14 -6.78
CA ALA A 248 -3.50 -15.32 -8.24
C ALA A 248 -4.89 -15.57 -8.88
N THR A 249 -5.89 -15.96 -8.10
CA THR A 249 -7.27 -16.15 -8.57
C THR A 249 -8.10 -14.86 -8.54
N GLY A 250 -7.50 -13.75 -8.08
CA GLY A 250 -8.16 -12.46 -7.95
C GLY A 250 -9.05 -12.36 -6.72
N ARG A 251 -8.79 -13.15 -5.69
CA ARG A 251 -9.50 -13.11 -4.42
C ARG A 251 -8.79 -12.16 -3.46
N LEU A 252 -9.45 -11.06 -3.15
CA LEU A 252 -9.08 -10.16 -2.06
C LEU A 252 -9.47 -10.80 -0.73
N LYS A 253 -8.55 -10.88 0.22
CA LYS A 253 -8.78 -11.33 1.58
C LYS A 253 -8.17 -10.37 2.57
N LEU A 254 -8.91 -10.06 3.61
CA LEU A 254 -8.41 -9.28 4.74
C LEU A 254 -7.98 -10.19 5.88
N TRP A 255 -7.02 -9.72 6.65
CA TRP A 255 -6.49 -10.41 7.80
C TRP A 255 -6.29 -9.40 8.93
N SER A 256 -6.67 -9.76 10.14
CA SER A 256 -6.34 -8.99 11.34
C SER A 256 -4.96 -9.38 11.85
N LEU A 257 -4.16 -8.40 12.22
CA LEU A 257 -2.80 -8.60 12.71
C LEU A 257 -2.74 -8.37 14.22
N ALA A 258 -2.25 -9.38 14.95
CA ALA A 258 -1.85 -9.26 16.34
C ALA A 258 -0.40 -9.75 16.49
N PRO A 259 0.32 -9.41 17.58
CA PRO A 259 1.73 -9.78 17.72
C PRO A 259 2.02 -11.28 17.66
N ASP A 260 1.05 -12.10 18.02
CA ASP A 260 1.13 -13.56 18.14
C ASP A 260 0.28 -14.33 17.13
N ARG A 261 -0.55 -13.65 16.32
CA ARG A 261 -1.46 -14.31 15.38
C ARG A 261 -1.85 -13.44 14.19
N ILE A 262 -2.21 -14.11 13.10
CA ILE A 262 -2.80 -13.52 11.90
C ILE A 262 -4.15 -14.21 11.69
N GLU A 263 -5.25 -13.49 11.88
CA GLU A 263 -6.60 -14.06 11.81
C GLU A 263 -7.27 -13.74 10.47
N PRO A 264 -7.89 -14.73 9.81
CA PRO A 264 -8.61 -14.50 8.58
C PRO A 264 -9.86 -13.64 8.81
N GLY A 265 -10.08 -12.71 7.90
CA GLY A 265 -11.26 -11.86 7.84
C GLY A 265 -12.09 -12.13 6.59
N PRO A 266 -12.93 -11.16 6.17
CA PRO A 266 -13.77 -11.30 5.00
C PRO A 266 -12.96 -11.35 3.71
N GLU A 267 -13.55 -11.97 2.67
CA GLU A 267 -12.95 -12.11 1.34
C GLU A 267 -13.96 -11.83 0.23
N ALA A 268 -13.49 -11.41 -0.94
CA ALA A 268 -14.27 -11.17 -2.14
C ALA A 268 -13.40 -11.39 -3.40
N ALA A 269 -14.03 -11.81 -4.49
CA ALA A 269 -13.35 -12.01 -5.78
C ALA A 269 -13.46 -10.78 -6.70
N GLY A 270 -12.66 -10.75 -7.77
CA GLY A 270 -12.73 -9.75 -8.82
C GLY A 270 -11.64 -8.68 -8.77
N TYR A 271 -10.55 -8.91 -8.04
CA TYR A 271 -9.46 -7.95 -7.88
C TYR A 271 -8.13 -8.49 -8.44
N THR A 272 -7.17 -7.62 -8.66
CA THR A 272 -5.86 -8.02 -9.16
C THR A 272 -4.75 -7.10 -8.66
N LEU A 273 -3.53 -7.64 -8.53
CA LEU A 273 -2.30 -6.88 -8.35
C LEU A 273 -1.36 -7.05 -9.55
N GLY A 274 -1.91 -7.41 -10.72
CA GLY A 274 -1.10 -7.67 -11.92
C GLY A 274 -0.05 -8.74 -11.67
N ASP A 275 1.05 -8.67 -12.39
CA ASP A 275 2.19 -9.60 -12.25
C ASP A 275 3.02 -9.33 -10.98
N GLY A 276 2.63 -8.31 -10.22
CA GLY A 276 3.06 -8.06 -8.86
C GLY A 276 4.44 -7.45 -8.67
N GLY A 277 5.01 -6.85 -9.67
CA GLY A 277 6.23 -6.06 -9.52
C GLY A 277 6.00 -4.67 -8.93
N ALA A 278 4.80 -4.12 -9.06
CA ALA A 278 4.41 -2.79 -8.61
C ALA A 278 3.50 -2.84 -7.38
N ASP A 279 3.50 -1.76 -6.59
CA ASP A 279 2.56 -1.56 -5.48
C ASP A 279 1.22 -1.07 -6.06
N LEU A 280 0.37 -1.99 -6.50
CA LEU A 280 -0.87 -1.68 -7.22
C LEU A 280 -2.08 -1.44 -6.32
N ALA A 281 -1.90 -1.39 -5.00
CA ALA A 281 -2.97 -1.07 -4.07
C ALA A 281 -2.42 -0.22 -2.91
N ASP A 282 -3.28 0.56 -2.28
CA ASP A 282 -2.93 1.32 -1.09
C ASP A 282 -4.13 1.49 -0.15
N ALA A 283 -3.83 1.70 1.13
CA ALA A 283 -4.81 2.03 2.15
C ALA A 283 -5.17 3.52 2.06
N LEU A 284 -6.45 3.81 1.89
CA LEU A 284 -6.99 5.17 1.83
C LEU A 284 -7.52 5.55 3.22
N PRO A 285 -6.82 6.40 3.98
CA PRO A 285 -7.26 6.80 5.32
C PRO A 285 -8.63 7.47 5.30
N ARG A 286 -9.48 7.08 6.26
CA ARG A 286 -10.82 7.62 6.48
C ARG A 286 -11.08 7.72 7.97
N GLU A 287 -12.06 8.54 8.34
CA GLU A 287 -12.52 8.58 9.72
C GLU A 287 -12.94 7.18 10.19
N GLY A 288 -12.36 6.71 11.30
CA GLY A 288 -12.61 5.39 11.87
C GLY A 288 -12.00 4.22 11.08
N GLY A 289 -10.90 4.41 10.35
CA GLY A 289 -10.16 3.33 9.68
C GLY A 289 -9.65 3.69 8.29
N ALA A 290 -9.57 2.70 7.39
CA ALA A 290 -9.16 2.90 6.01
C ALA A 290 -10.06 2.12 5.05
N ASP A 291 -10.25 2.67 3.85
CA ASP A 291 -10.73 1.90 2.70
C ASP A 291 -9.50 1.36 1.93
N LEU A 292 -9.68 0.36 1.11
CA LEU A 292 -8.64 -0.18 0.23
C LEU A 292 -8.89 0.31 -1.20
N ALA A 293 -7.89 0.93 -1.81
CA ALA A 293 -7.87 1.18 -3.25
C ALA A 293 -7.15 0.02 -3.96
N VAL A 294 -7.83 -0.68 -4.86
CA VAL A 294 -7.30 -1.90 -5.51
C VAL A 294 -7.83 -2.03 -6.93
N PRO A 295 -7.00 -2.44 -7.93
CA PRO A 295 -7.45 -2.66 -9.29
C PRO A 295 -8.47 -3.80 -9.40
N VAL A 296 -9.41 -3.63 -10.32
CA VAL A 296 -10.41 -4.64 -10.67
C VAL A 296 -9.85 -5.56 -11.76
N ALA A 297 -10.04 -6.87 -11.59
CA ALA A 297 -9.56 -7.83 -12.56
C ALA A 297 -10.29 -7.69 -13.92
N GLY A 298 -9.54 -7.75 -15.02
CA GLY A 298 -10.07 -7.79 -16.37
C GLY A 298 -10.61 -6.47 -16.92
N VAL A 299 -10.64 -5.38 -16.15
CA VAL A 299 -11.12 -4.07 -16.61
C VAL A 299 -10.21 -2.94 -16.14
N PRO A 300 -10.08 -1.84 -16.89
CA PRO A 300 -9.31 -0.68 -16.46
C PRO A 300 -10.08 0.14 -15.42
N ALA A 301 -10.16 -0.36 -14.21
CA ALA A 301 -10.87 0.29 -13.11
C ALA A 301 -10.15 0.09 -11.77
N LEU A 302 -10.35 1.03 -10.86
CA LEU A 302 -9.92 0.95 -9.47
C LEU A 302 -11.17 0.87 -8.59
N ALA A 303 -11.25 -0.13 -7.73
CA ALA A 303 -12.27 -0.25 -6.70
C ALA A 303 -11.81 0.40 -5.40
N ILE A 304 -12.73 1.07 -4.73
CA ILE A 304 -12.57 1.53 -3.35
C ILE A 304 -13.41 0.63 -2.46
N VAL A 305 -12.75 -0.22 -1.71
CA VAL A 305 -13.37 -1.28 -0.91
C VAL A 305 -13.32 -0.92 0.56
N SER A 306 -14.48 -0.95 1.22
CA SER A 306 -14.62 -0.80 2.67
C SER A 306 -14.78 -2.16 3.33
N ALA A 307 -14.25 -2.32 4.53
CA ALA A 307 -14.37 -3.56 5.29
C ALA A 307 -14.99 -3.38 6.68
N ARG A 308 -15.61 -2.24 6.97
CA ARG A 308 -16.17 -1.94 8.30
C ARG A 308 -17.34 -2.82 8.68
N GLN A 309 -18.15 -3.22 7.71
CA GLN A 309 -19.36 -4.06 7.89
C GLN A 309 -19.32 -5.27 6.95
N GLY A 310 -18.14 -5.83 6.70
CA GLY A 310 -17.87 -6.78 5.66
C GLY A 310 -17.32 -6.10 4.41
N LEU A 311 -16.77 -6.88 3.45
CA LEU A 311 -16.24 -6.30 2.21
C LEU A 311 -17.38 -5.78 1.33
N SER A 312 -17.33 -4.48 1.03
CA SER A 312 -18.25 -3.81 0.13
C SER A 312 -17.53 -2.77 -0.72
N GLU A 313 -17.82 -2.74 -2.01
CA GLU A 313 -17.31 -1.73 -2.92
C GLU A 313 -18.10 -0.43 -2.72
N ARG A 314 -17.41 0.64 -2.29
CA ARG A 314 -18.02 1.96 -2.08
C ARG A 314 -18.06 2.79 -3.33
N ALA A 315 -17.04 2.64 -4.17
CA ALA A 315 -16.92 3.35 -5.43
C ALA A 315 -16.09 2.54 -6.41
N ARG A 316 -16.35 2.72 -7.69
CA ARG A 316 -15.54 2.20 -8.79
C ARG A 316 -15.15 3.37 -9.68
N VAL A 317 -13.88 3.49 -9.96
CA VAL A 317 -13.30 4.54 -10.77
C VAL A 317 -12.84 3.93 -12.08
N THR A 318 -13.45 4.32 -13.18
CA THR A 318 -12.97 3.93 -14.50
C THR A 318 -11.67 4.68 -14.81
N LEU A 319 -10.65 3.93 -15.22
CA LEU A 319 -9.35 4.45 -15.61
C LEU A 319 -9.21 4.43 -17.13
N PRO A 320 -8.43 5.34 -17.73
CA PRO A 320 -8.21 5.35 -19.19
C PRO A 320 -7.27 4.24 -19.69
N ALA A 321 -6.60 3.52 -18.79
CA ALA A 321 -5.82 2.30 -19.02
C ALA A 321 -5.71 1.53 -17.70
N PRO A 322 -5.38 0.22 -17.70
CA PRO A 322 -5.17 -0.53 -16.46
C PRO A 322 -4.09 0.09 -15.57
N ALA A 323 -4.24 -0.02 -14.26
CA ALA A 323 -3.16 0.30 -13.33
C ALA A 323 -1.96 -0.64 -13.59
N GLY A 324 -0.75 -0.10 -13.63
CA GLY A 324 0.43 -0.87 -14.04
C GLY A 324 1.72 -0.56 -13.28
N THR A 325 1.95 0.70 -12.91
CA THR A 325 3.22 1.09 -12.28
C THR A 325 3.08 1.43 -10.79
N GLY A 326 1.87 1.60 -10.28
CA GLY A 326 1.62 1.82 -8.86
C GLY A 326 0.26 2.46 -8.59
N VAL A 327 -0.19 2.31 -7.34
CA VAL A 327 -1.31 3.05 -6.74
C VAL A 327 -0.83 3.60 -5.41
N ALA A 328 -1.00 4.87 -5.17
CA ALA A 328 -0.61 5.49 -3.90
C ALA A 328 -1.57 6.62 -3.51
N VAL A 329 -1.68 6.85 -2.20
CA VAL A 329 -2.50 7.90 -1.61
C VAL A 329 -1.63 9.06 -1.18
N LEU A 330 -2.02 10.28 -1.56
CA LEU A 330 -1.45 11.54 -1.06
C LEU A 330 -2.51 12.35 -0.31
N GLY A 331 -2.13 12.90 0.83
CA GLY A 331 -3.02 13.67 1.69
C GLY A 331 -3.91 12.80 2.56
N GLU A 332 -4.78 13.44 3.33
CA GLU A 332 -5.65 12.81 4.33
C GLU A 332 -7.09 13.33 4.22
N GLY A 333 -8.05 12.53 4.71
CA GLY A 333 -9.46 12.89 4.79
C GLY A 333 -10.05 13.26 3.41
N ALA A 334 -10.76 14.36 3.32
CA ALA A 334 -11.36 14.87 2.08
C ALA A 334 -10.34 15.39 1.06
N LEU A 335 -9.12 15.72 1.52
CA LEU A 335 -8.03 16.16 0.65
C LEU A 335 -7.20 15.01 0.11
N ALA A 336 -7.48 13.77 0.50
CA ALA A 336 -6.79 12.61 -0.03
C ALA A 336 -7.01 12.47 -1.54
N ARG A 337 -5.92 12.26 -2.26
CA ARG A 337 -5.91 12.02 -3.72
C ARG A 337 -5.26 10.68 -3.98
N LEU A 338 -5.87 9.89 -4.83
CA LEU A 338 -5.24 8.69 -5.35
C LEU A 338 -4.43 9.05 -6.59
N VAL A 339 -3.22 8.54 -6.65
CA VAL A 339 -2.35 8.62 -7.83
C VAL A 339 -2.17 7.21 -8.35
N VAL A 340 -2.49 7.02 -9.63
CA VAL A 340 -2.46 5.73 -10.30
C VAL A 340 -1.52 5.80 -11.49
N GLY A 341 -0.45 5.05 -11.44
CA GLY A 341 0.43 4.85 -12.57
C GLY A 341 -0.17 3.80 -13.51
N LEU A 342 -0.44 4.20 -14.74
CA LEU A 342 -1.11 3.38 -15.75
C LEU A 342 -0.13 2.50 -16.52
N GLY A 343 -0.61 1.38 -17.04
CA GLY A 343 0.21 0.45 -17.83
C GLY A 343 0.72 1.01 -19.17
N ASP A 344 0.16 2.11 -19.65
CA ASP A 344 0.62 2.82 -20.84
C ASP A 344 1.67 3.92 -20.55
N GLY A 345 2.07 4.06 -19.29
CA GLY A 345 3.07 5.01 -18.81
C GLY A 345 2.53 6.40 -18.46
N ARG A 346 1.20 6.63 -18.54
CA ARG A 346 0.58 7.84 -18.02
C ARG A 346 0.32 7.73 -16.52
N VAL A 347 0.06 8.86 -15.88
CA VAL A 347 -0.33 8.91 -14.46
C VAL A 347 -1.67 9.60 -14.34
N ALA A 348 -2.58 8.96 -13.64
CA ALA A 348 -3.90 9.51 -13.31
C ALA A 348 -3.94 9.98 -11.85
N ALA A 349 -4.47 11.18 -11.63
CA ALA A 349 -4.90 11.66 -10.32
C ALA A 349 -6.42 11.46 -10.19
N VAL A 350 -6.86 10.93 -9.05
CA VAL A 350 -8.27 10.61 -8.78
C VAL A 350 -8.73 11.32 -7.52
N ALA A 351 -9.83 12.06 -7.59
CA ALA A 351 -10.56 12.59 -6.45
C ALA A 351 -11.87 11.80 -6.28
N LEU A 352 -12.17 11.39 -5.05
CA LEU A 352 -13.32 10.52 -4.75
C LEU A 352 -14.57 11.30 -4.31
N ASP A 353 -14.42 12.59 -4.01
CA ASP A 353 -15.43 13.47 -3.43
C ASP A 353 -16.01 14.49 -4.44
N GLY A 354 -15.81 14.24 -5.73
CA GLY A 354 -16.19 15.20 -6.79
C GLY A 354 -15.33 16.46 -6.83
N GLY A 355 -14.29 16.53 -6.01
CA GLY A 355 -13.30 17.60 -6.03
C GLY A 355 -12.46 17.57 -7.32
N THR A 356 -11.65 18.62 -7.53
CA THR A 356 -10.67 18.64 -8.62
C THR A 356 -9.47 17.75 -8.24
N PRO A 357 -9.13 16.74 -9.05
CA PRO A 357 -7.99 15.86 -8.80
C PRO A 357 -6.64 16.57 -9.02
#